data_05485a37e92068b368fc633cc8c21391
#
_entry.id   05485a37e92068b368fc633cc8c21391
#
_cell.length_a   1.000
_cell.length_b   1.000
_cell.length_c   1.000
_cell.angle_alpha   90.00
_cell.angle_beta   90.00
_cell.angle_gamma   90.00
#
_symmetry.space_group_name_H-M   'P 1'
#
loop_
_entity.id
_entity.type
_entity.pdbx_description
1 polymer ?
#
loop_
_entity_poly.entity_id
_entity_poly.type
_entity_poly.pdbx_seq_one_letter_code
_entity_poly.pdbx_strand_id
1 'polypeptide(L)'
;IVFGVILVITVLMFFLGFRNALFVGFAIPMSMLMSFVVIGFLGETINTMVLFGLIMGLGMLVDNGIVVVENAYRLMEKDKMNSIEAAKKGIGEIAYPIIISTATTVAAFLPLGFWPGVIGEFMIFFPITLSIVLGSSLVVAIFFNSMLVSKFMKIDKNEISLKSLKRLSLILGGIGIILIFNIGVFRALGTIMILSTILLWVYKYLIKDWTIYFQEVFLYKLETKYKRFLTFALSSKKPFYFLFGTIGLLFSSFIILGIASPKVEFFPENEPQQIFVYIEYPEGTSIQKTNQTSKLIEKEVAKIIYDKKYYKSGKNFMIDSNVVMVGLGAQNPETDRGGDQDMPHKSKITLTMSEFKLRNGL
;
A
#
# COMPACT_ATOMS: atom_id res chain seq x y z
N ILE A 1 -4.65 -3.16 -4.82
CA ILE A 1 -5.67 -3.55 -3.84
C ILE A 1 -6.02 -5.03 -4.01
N VAL A 2 -6.56 -5.50 -5.16
CA VAL A 2 -6.98 -6.90 -5.37
C VAL A 2 -5.86 -7.90 -5.04
N PHE A 3 -4.65 -7.65 -5.53
CA PHE A 3 -3.49 -8.50 -5.23
C PHE A 3 -3.18 -8.53 -3.72
N GLY A 4 -3.24 -7.37 -3.04
CA GLY A 4 -3.05 -7.28 -1.60
C GLY A 4 -4.11 -8.09 -0.82
N VAL A 5 -5.38 -8.00 -1.23
CA VAL A 5 -6.48 -8.78 -0.61
C VAL A 5 -6.24 -10.29 -0.76
N ILE A 6 -5.85 -10.75 -1.95
CA ILE A 6 -5.55 -12.17 -2.21
C ILE A 6 -4.39 -12.65 -1.34
N LEU A 7 -3.32 -11.85 -1.24
CA LEU A 7 -2.15 -12.17 -0.42
C LEU A 7 -2.53 -12.27 1.06
N VAL A 8 -3.30 -11.31 1.56
CA VAL A 8 -3.80 -11.31 2.95
C VAL A 8 -4.67 -12.54 3.21
N ILE A 9 -5.65 -12.83 2.34
CA ILE A 9 -6.49 -14.03 2.49
C ILE A 9 -5.63 -15.29 2.51
N THR A 10 -4.63 -15.38 1.63
CA THR A 10 -3.72 -16.54 1.57
C THR A 10 -2.97 -16.72 2.90
N VAL A 11 -2.41 -15.64 3.45
CA VAL A 11 -1.74 -15.68 4.77
C VAL A 11 -2.71 -16.09 5.87
N LEU A 12 -3.89 -15.47 5.92
CA LEU A 12 -4.90 -15.79 6.94
C LEU A 12 -5.39 -17.23 6.86
N MET A 13 -5.40 -17.84 5.68
CA MET A 13 -5.76 -19.25 5.52
C MET A 13 -4.82 -20.18 6.28
N PHE A 14 -3.53 -19.83 6.41
CA PHE A 14 -2.59 -20.61 7.22
C PHE A 14 -2.87 -20.52 8.72
N PHE A 15 -3.25 -19.34 9.21
CA PHE A 15 -3.44 -19.12 10.64
C PHE A 15 -4.85 -19.48 11.14
N LEU A 16 -5.88 -19.02 10.43
CA LEU A 16 -7.29 -19.13 10.85
C LEU A 16 -8.06 -20.25 10.13
N GLY A 17 -7.45 -20.87 9.14
CA GLY A 17 -8.12 -21.80 8.25
C GLY A 17 -8.95 -21.09 7.18
N PHE A 18 -9.33 -21.84 6.14
CA PHE A 18 -9.98 -21.30 4.94
C PHE A 18 -11.27 -20.51 5.23
N ARG A 19 -12.13 -21.06 6.07
CA ARG A 19 -13.46 -20.49 6.34
C ARG A 19 -13.41 -19.16 7.08
N ASN A 20 -12.57 -19.09 8.12
CA ASN A 20 -12.41 -17.88 8.92
C ASN A 20 -11.65 -16.79 8.14
N ALA A 21 -10.66 -17.19 7.33
CA ALA A 21 -9.95 -16.29 6.43
C ALA A 21 -10.89 -15.62 5.43
N LEU A 22 -11.93 -16.30 4.95
CA LEU A 22 -12.92 -15.71 4.05
C LEU A 22 -13.75 -14.60 4.70
N PHE A 23 -14.10 -14.72 6.00
CA PHE A 23 -14.85 -13.65 6.69
C PHE A 23 -14.03 -12.36 6.76
N VAL A 24 -12.77 -12.49 7.16
CA VAL A 24 -11.86 -11.34 7.19
C VAL A 24 -11.59 -10.83 5.75
N GLY A 25 -11.37 -11.75 4.82
CA GLY A 25 -11.15 -11.42 3.41
C GLY A 25 -12.30 -10.66 2.76
N PHE A 26 -13.54 -10.93 3.18
CA PHE A 26 -14.72 -10.18 2.70
C PHE A 26 -14.84 -8.81 3.36
N ALA A 27 -14.41 -8.67 4.61
CA ALA A 27 -14.43 -7.38 5.31
C ALA A 27 -13.52 -6.34 4.66
N ILE A 28 -12.41 -6.77 4.03
CA ILE A 28 -11.46 -5.86 3.39
C ILE A 28 -12.10 -5.05 2.25
N PRO A 29 -12.66 -5.67 1.20
CA PRO A 29 -13.31 -4.91 0.13
C PRO A 29 -14.49 -4.09 0.63
N MET A 30 -15.26 -4.57 1.62
CA MET A 30 -16.36 -3.81 2.22
C MET A 30 -15.88 -2.55 2.91
N SER A 31 -14.81 -2.62 3.69
CA SER A 31 -14.21 -1.45 4.35
C SER A 31 -13.66 -0.46 3.33
N MET A 32 -13.03 -0.94 2.28
CA MET A 32 -12.52 -0.09 1.19
C MET A 32 -13.62 0.60 0.41
N LEU A 33 -14.69 -0.12 0.06
CA LEU A 33 -15.85 0.48 -0.61
C LEU A 33 -16.51 1.54 0.26
N MET A 34 -16.67 1.26 1.56
CA MET A 34 -17.20 2.23 2.52
C MET A 34 -16.30 3.48 2.60
N SER A 35 -14.97 3.29 2.58
CA SER A 35 -14.02 4.40 2.57
C SER A 35 -14.15 5.26 1.31
N PHE A 36 -14.29 4.65 0.13
CA PHE A 36 -14.53 5.39 -1.12
C PHE A 36 -15.83 6.19 -1.08
N VAL A 37 -16.90 5.63 -0.50
CA VAL A 37 -18.17 6.35 -0.33
C VAL A 37 -17.97 7.57 0.56
N VAL A 38 -17.27 7.42 1.70
CA VAL A 38 -17.01 8.55 2.62
C VAL A 38 -16.12 9.62 1.97
N ILE A 39 -15.04 9.22 1.28
CA ILE A 39 -14.16 10.15 0.54
C ILE A 39 -14.96 10.93 -0.51
N GLY A 40 -15.85 10.24 -1.25
CA GLY A 40 -16.72 10.86 -2.24
C GLY A 40 -17.73 11.86 -1.63
N PHE A 41 -18.30 11.53 -0.47
CA PHE A 41 -19.19 12.45 0.25
C PHE A 41 -18.50 13.71 0.77
N LEU A 42 -17.22 13.59 1.13
CA LEU A 42 -16.41 14.74 1.56
C LEU A 42 -15.96 15.62 0.38
N GLY A 43 -16.20 15.18 -0.85
CA GLY A 43 -15.81 15.92 -2.06
C GLY A 43 -14.30 15.86 -2.35
N GLU A 44 -13.59 14.96 -1.69
CA GLU A 44 -12.14 14.81 -1.85
C GLU A 44 -11.79 14.17 -3.18
N THR A 45 -10.78 14.72 -3.85
CA THR A 45 -10.27 14.18 -5.10
C THR A 45 -9.30 13.02 -4.84
N ILE A 46 -9.40 11.96 -5.66
CA ILE A 46 -8.46 10.84 -5.58
C ILE A 46 -7.12 11.27 -6.17
N ASN A 47 -6.23 11.73 -5.31
CA ASN A 47 -4.84 12.09 -5.63
C ASN A 47 -3.86 10.99 -5.17
N THR A 48 -2.58 11.17 -5.48
CA THR A 48 -1.52 10.22 -5.11
C THR A 48 -1.44 9.97 -3.59
N MET A 49 -1.68 11.00 -2.75
CA MET A 49 -1.64 10.85 -1.28
C MET A 49 -2.84 10.08 -0.75
N VAL A 50 -4.02 10.30 -1.34
CA VAL A 50 -5.21 9.50 -1.04
C VAL A 50 -4.99 8.04 -1.40
N LEU A 51 -4.42 7.75 -2.59
CA LEU A 51 -4.08 6.38 -2.99
C LEU A 51 -3.05 5.75 -2.06
N PHE A 52 -2.04 6.51 -1.64
CA PHE A 52 -1.04 6.06 -0.68
C PHE A 52 -1.67 5.74 0.68
N GLY A 53 -2.55 6.62 1.20
CA GLY A 53 -3.33 6.39 2.42
C GLY A 53 -4.21 5.13 2.34
N LEU A 54 -4.86 4.90 1.21
CA LEU A 54 -5.66 3.68 0.95
C LEU A 54 -4.81 2.42 0.95
N ILE A 55 -3.63 2.44 0.34
CA ILE A 55 -2.71 1.28 0.29
C ILE A 55 -2.14 0.98 1.67
N MET A 56 -1.68 2.00 2.39
CA MET A 56 -1.18 1.85 3.76
C MET A 56 -2.28 1.39 4.71
N GLY A 57 -3.47 1.99 4.57
CA GLY A 57 -4.65 1.60 5.34
C GLY A 57 -5.05 0.14 5.12
N LEU A 58 -4.85 -0.42 3.92
CA LEU A 58 -5.17 -1.81 3.61
C LEU A 58 -4.44 -2.80 4.57
N GLY A 59 -3.18 -2.53 4.88
CA GLY A 59 -2.42 -3.37 5.82
C GLY A 59 -2.94 -3.31 7.26
N MET A 60 -3.45 -2.16 7.68
CA MET A 60 -3.91 -1.94 9.06
C MET A 60 -5.39 -2.27 9.26
N LEU A 61 -6.21 -2.20 8.21
CA LEU A 61 -7.65 -2.47 8.34
C LEU A 61 -7.96 -3.94 8.62
N VAL A 62 -7.05 -4.83 8.26
CA VAL A 62 -7.21 -6.28 8.42
C VAL A 62 -7.22 -6.69 9.89
N ASP A 63 -6.45 -6.00 10.72
CA ASP A 63 -6.26 -6.34 12.13
C ASP A 63 -7.56 -6.29 12.92
N ASN A 64 -8.40 -5.29 12.71
CA ASN A 64 -9.70 -5.18 13.37
C ASN A 64 -10.60 -6.39 13.05
N GLY A 65 -10.61 -6.81 11.79
CA GLY A 65 -11.38 -7.96 11.33
C GLY A 65 -10.88 -9.29 11.89
N ILE A 66 -9.56 -9.46 11.96
CA ILE A 66 -8.94 -10.68 12.51
C ILE A 66 -9.32 -10.87 13.98
N VAL A 67 -9.14 -9.83 14.79
CA VAL A 67 -9.39 -9.90 16.24
C VAL A 67 -10.84 -10.26 16.56
N VAL A 68 -11.80 -9.71 15.81
CA VAL A 68 -13.24 -10.03 15.97
C VAL A 68 -13.51 -11.51 15.65
N VAL A 69 -13.01 -11.99 14.52
CA VAL A 69 -13.26 -13.37 14.08
C VAL A 69 -12.55 -14.36 14.99
N GLU A 70 -11.30 -14.08 15.37
CA GLU A 70 -10.51 -14.96 16.25
C GLU A 70 -11.10 -15.07 17.65
N ASN A 71 -11.51 -13.95 18.26
CA ASN A 71 -12.08 -13.98 19.61
C ASN A 71 -13.41 -14.78 19.65
N ALA A 72 -14.27 -14.57 18.65
CA ALA A 72 -15.50 -15.34 18.56
C ALA A 72 -15.20 -16.84 18.33
N TYR A 73 -14.23 -17.18 17.47
CA TYR A 73 -13.79 -18.56 17.25
C TYR A 73 -13.29 -19.19 18.56
N ARG A 74 -12.47 -18.48 19.31
CA ARG A 74 -11.93 -18.92 20.60
C ARG A 74 -13.04 -19.23 21.61
N LEU A 75 -14.05 -18.36 21.73
CA LEU A 75 -15.19 -18.57 22.63
C LEU A 75 -16.04 -19.80 22.20
N MET A 76 -16.23 -19.99 20.89
CA MET A 76 -16.91 -21.18 20.40
C MET A 76 -16.10 -22.46 20.68
N GLU A 77 -14.79 -22.44 20.48
CA GLU A 77 -13.92 -23.63 20.61
C GLU A 77 -13.67 -24.01 22.07
N LYS A 78 -13.28 -23.03 22.91
CA LYS A 78 -12.92 -23.27 24.30
C LYS A 78 -14.15 -23.32 25.23
N ASP A 79 -15.05 -22.35 25.12
CA ASP A 79 -16.20 -22.19 26.01
C ASP A 79 -17.45 -22.90 25.48
N LYS A 80 -17.36 -23.58 24.33
CA LYS A 80 -18.47 -24.33 23.70
C LYS A 80 -19.73 -23.49 23.45
N MET A 81 -19.58 -22.19 23.30
CA MET A 81 -20.69 -21.29 23.01
C MET A 81 -21.25 -21.48 21.61
N ASN A 82 -22.53 -21.18 21.43
CA ASN A 82 -23.10 -21.10 20.10
C ASN A 82 -22.58 -19.85 19.35
N SER A 83 -22.69 -19.83 18.02
CA SER A 83 -22.14 -18.74 17.20
C SER A 83 -22.72 -17.36 17.51
N ILE A 84 -23.99 -17.27 17.92
CA ILE A 84 -24.67 -16.01 18.26
C ILE A 84 -24.16 -15.47 19.60
N GLU A 85 -24.07 -16.33 20.61
CA GLU A 85 -23.55 -15.96 21.92
C GLU A 85 -22.08 -15.60 21.86
N ALA A 86 -21.27 -16.39 21.13
CA ALA A 86 -19.86 -16.12 20.93
C ALA A 86 -19.62 -14.79 20.20
N ALA A 87 -20.44 -14.46 19.18
CA ALA A 87 -20.36 -13.18 18.51
C ALA A 87 -20.70 -12.00 19.44
N LYS A 88 -21.79 -12.10 20.21
CA LYS A 88 -22.20 -11.05 21.17
C LYS A 88 -21.15 -10.83 22.26
N LYS A 89 -20.73 -11.91 22.93
CA LYS A 89 -19.76 -11.84 24.02
C LYS A 89 -18.39 -11.42 23.47
N GLY A 90 -17.98 -12.03 22.35
CA GLY A 90 -16.69 -11.75 21.73
C GLY A 90 -16.53 -10.28 21.36
N ILE A 91 -17.55 -9.63 20.81
CA ILE A 91 -17.51 -8.20 20.54
C ILE A 91 -17.51 -7.39 21.82
N GLY A 92 -18.33 -7.75 22.80
CA GLY A 92 -18.35 -7.05 24.08
C GLY A 92 -16.97 -7.00 24.77
N GLU A 93 -16.17 -8.05 24.61
CA GLU A 93 -14.82 -8.12 25.19
C GLU A 93 -13.79 -7.26 24.42
N ILE A 94 -13.93 -7.13 23.09
CA ILE A 94 -12.88 -6.56 22.25
C ILE A 94 -13.22 -5.21 21.61
N ALA A 95 -14.50 -4.79 21.58
CA ALA A 95 -14.90 -3.55 20.93
C ALA A 95 -14.14 -2.33 21.50
N TYR A 96 -14.07 -2.20 22.82
CA TYR A 96 -13.36 -1.10 23.47
C TYR A 96 -11.84 -1.09 23.16
N PRO A 97 -11.10 -2.21 23.32
CA PRO A 97 -9.70 -2.30 22.88
C PRO A 97 -9.49 -1.93 21.41
N ILE A 98 -10.34 -2.40 20.50
CA ILE A 98 -10.20 -2.11 19.06
C ILE A 98 -10.45 -0.62 18.76
N ILE A 99 -11.46 -0.01 19.38
CA ILE A 99 -11.74 1.42 19.23
C ILE A 99 -10.54 2.25 19.71
N ILE A 100 -9.98 1.95 20.87
CA ILE A 100 -8.80 2.67 21.39
C ILE A 100 -7.58 2.45 20.48
N SER A 101 -7.33 1.22 20.07
CA SER A 101 -6.21 0.89 19.18
C SER A 101 -6.32 1.68 17.86
N THR A 102 -7.50 1.69 17.25
CA THR A 102 -7.75 2.45 16.03
C THR A 102 -7.56 3.95 16.24
N ALA A 103 -8.10 4.50 17.34
CA ALA A 103 -7.97 5.92 17.67
C ALA A 103 -6.50 6.31 17.93
N THR A 104 -5.73 5.48 18.64
CA THR A 104 -4.29 5.74 18.87
C THR A 104 -3.47 5.66 17.59
N THR A 105 -3.81 4.72 16.69
CA THR A 105 -3.16 4.63 15.38
C THR A 105 -3.44 5.88 14.55
N VAL A 106 -4.69 6.34 14.47
CA VAL A 106 -5.05 7.58 13.79
C VAL A 106 -4.31 8.77 14.41
N ALA A 107 -4.29 8.87 15.75
CA ALA A 107 -3.63 9.96 16.46
C ALA A 107 -2.12 10.04 16.16
N ALA A 108 -1.46 8.90 15.91
CA ALA A 108 -0.04 8.87 15.55
C ALA A 108 0.25 9.53 14.18
N PHE A 109 -0.73 9.56 13.27
CA PHE A 109 -0.59 10.18 11.95
C PHE A 109 -1.09 11.63 11.89
N LEU A 110 -1.87 12.09 12.87
CA LEU A 110 -2.39 13.48 12.90
C LEU A 110 -1.30 14.56 12.79
N PRO A 111 -0.10 14.41 13.40
CA PRO A 111 0.97 15.43 13.28
C PRO A 111 1.36 15.74 11.84
N LEU A 112 1.22 14.81 10.89
CA LEU A 112 1.49 15.05 9.47
C LEU A 112 0.54 16.08 8.85
N GLY A 113 -0.67 16.22 9.39
CA GLY A 113 -1.65 17.22 8.97
C GLY A 113 -1.34 18.65 9.43
N PHE A 114 -0.41 18.83 10.37
CA PHE A 114 0.01 20.14 10.87
C PHE A 114 1.34 20.62 10.27
N TRP A 115 1.85 19.92 9.26
CA TRP A 115 3.09 20.30 8.62
C TRP A 115 2.93 21.63 7.86
N PRO A 116 3.78 22.63 8.04
CA PRO A 116 3.64 23.93 7.38
C PRO A 116 4.09 23.89 5.90
N GLY A 117 3.53 24.80 5.10
CA GLY A 117 3.92 25.04 3.72
C GLY A 117 3.30 24.07 2.72
N VAL A 118 3.72 24.14 1.46
CA VAL A 118 3.20 23.38 0.32
C VAL A 118 3.24 21.86 0.57
N ILE A 119 4.28 21.40 1.27
CA ILE A 119 4.42 19.99 1.65
C ILE A 119 3.27 19.57 2.57
N GLY A 120 2.92 20.40 3.54
CA GLY A 120 1.83 20.14 4.48
C GLY A 120 0.46 20.08 3.80
N GLU A 121 0.20 21.02 2.88
CA GLU A 121 -1.03 21.02 2.07
C GLU A 121 -1.20 19.72 1.26
N PHE A 122 -0.10 19.16 0.81
CA PHE A 122 -0.11 17.88 0.09
C PHE A 122 -0.22 16.68 1.04
N MET A 123 0.47 16.72 2.17
CA MET A 123 0.53 15.61 3.13
C MET A 123 -0.76 15.44 3.95
N ILE A 124 -1.59 16.45 4.11
CA ILE A 124 -2.83 16.39 4.91
C ILE A 124 -3.82 15.33 4.41
N PHE A 125 -3.84 15.07 3.11
CA PHE A 125 -4.71 14.05 2.51
C PHE A 125 -4.42 12.64 3.01
N PHE A 126 -3.17 12.39 3.42
CA PHE A 126 -2.77 11.06 3.91
C PHE A 126 -3.41 10.72 5.26
N PRO A 127 -3.26 11.49 6.36
CA PRO A 127 -3.90 11.19 7.64
C PRO A 127 -5.43 11.24 7.57
N ILE A 128 -6.02 12.11 6.76
CA ILE A 128 -7.47 12.15 6.54
C ILE A 128 -7.94 10.83 5.94
N THR A 129 -7.33 10.41 4.84
CA THR A 129 -7.67 9.14 4.16
C THR A 129 -7.48 7.94 5.09
N LEU A 130 -6.36 7.90 5.81
CA LEU A 130 -6.08 6.83 6.75
C LEU A 130 -7.13 6.76 7.87
N SER A 131 -7.56 7.91 8.41
CA SER A 131 -8.61 8.01 9.42
C SER A 131 -9.95 7.47 8.89
N ILE A 132 -10.31 7.80 7.66
CA ILE A 132 -11.51 7.30 6.99
C ILE A 132 -11.44 5.79 6.80
N VAL A 133 -10.31 5.27 6.33
CA VAL A 133 -10.10 3.83 6.09
C VAL A 133 -10.18 3.03 7.39
N LEU A 134 -9.48 3.48 8.41
CA LEU A 134 -9.48 2.81 9.71
C LEU A 134 -10.83 2.92 10.42
N GLY A 135 -11.51 4.06 10.33
CA GLY A 135 -12.87 4.23 10.83
C GLY A 135 -13.87 3.34 10.12
N SER A 136 -13.80 3.24 8.80
CA SER A 136 -14.62 2.33 7.99
C SER A 136 -14.36 0.87 8.35
N SER A 137 -13.09 0.50 8.53
CA SER A 137 -12.70 -0.84 8.96
C SER A 137 -13.28 -1.19 10.34
N LEU A 138 -13.23 -0.26 11.28
CA LEU A 138 -13.79 -0.44 12.61
C LEU A 138 -15.30 -0.72 12.56
N VAL A 139 -16.04 0.06 11.79
CA VAL A 139 -17.48 -0.15 11.59
C VAL A 139 -17.76 -1.52 10.97
N VAL A 140 -17.06 -1.87 9.90
CA VAL A 140 -17.22 -3.16 9.23
C VAL A 140 -16.83 -4.33 10.16
N ALA A 141 -15.76 -4.21 10.94
CA ALA A 141 -15.34 -5.24 11.87
C ALA A 141 -16.38 -5.47 12.98
N ILE A 142 -16.90 -4.41 13.59
CA ILE A 142 -17.86 -4.52 14.69
C ILE A 142 -19.23 -5.01 14.20
N PHE A 143 -19.75 -4.47 13.11
CA PHE A 143 -21.10 -4.80 12.66
C PHE A 143 -21.13 -5.96 11.67
N PHE A 144 -20.35 -5.87 10.60
CA PHE A 144 -20.41 -6.82 9.48
C PHE A 144 -19.79 -8.17 9.84
N ASN A 145 -18.55 -8.17 10.35
CA ASN A 145 -17.88 -9.41 10.71
C ASN A 145 -18.64 -10.17 11.81
N SER A 146 -19.21 -9.45 12.75
CA SER A 146 -20.01 -10.04 13.80
C SER A 146 -21.26 -10.71 13.29
N MET A 147 -21.94 -10.05 12.34
CA MET A 147 -23.10 -10.67 11.69
C MET A 147 -22.70 -11.90 10.90
N LEU A 148 -21.59 -11.86 10.16
CA LEU A 148 -21.09 -13.01 9.41
C LEU A 148 -20.73 -14.18 10.34
N VAL A 149 -20.01 -13.89 11.42
CA VAL A 149 -19.64 -14.87 12.45
C VAL A 149 -20.88 -15.50 13.08
N SER A 150 -21.84 -14.69 13.52
CA SER A 150 -23.04 -15.19 14.19
C SER A 150 -23.86 -16.14 13.31
N LYS A 151 -23.89 -15.91 12.00
CA LYS A 151 -24.71 -16.65 11.05
C LYS A 151 -23.99 -17.83 10.38
N PHE A 152 -22.71 -17.67 10.09
CA PHE A 152 -21.98 -18.58 9.22
C PHE A 152 -20.80 -19.31 9.88
N MET A 153 -20.34 -18.87 11.05
CA MET A 153 -19.23 -19.53 11.72
C MET A 153 -19.66 -20.86 12.30
N LYS A 154 -18.85 -21.88 12.06
CA LYS A 154 -19.01 -23.23 12.62
C LYS A 154 -17.64 -23.76 12.98
N ILE A 155 -17.56 -24.45 14.10
CA ILE A 155 -16.37 -25.21 14.51
C ILE A 155 -16.48 -26.61 13.88
N ASP A 156 -16.55 -26.67 12.59
CA ASP A 156 -16.51 -27.96 11.91
C ASP A 156 -15.08 -28.24 11.48
N LYS A 157 -14.49 -29.26 12.03
CA LYS A 157 -13.31 -29.94 11.49
C LYS A 157 -13.61 -30.62 10.15
N ASN A 158 -14.87 -30.54 9.70
CA ASN A 158 -15.33 -31.18 8.47
C ASN A 158 -14.79 -30.45 7.26
N GLU A 159 -13.94 -31.14 6.57
CA GLU A 159 -13.35 -30.76 5.29
C GLU A 159 -14.41 -30.41 4.25
N ILE A 160 -14.12 -29.40 3.44
CA ILE A 160 -14.90 -29.15 2.22
C ILE A 160 -14.85 -30.46 1.39
N SER A 161 -15.98 -31.13 1.29
CA SER A 161 -16.04 -32.38 0.52
C SER A 161 -15.69 -32.08 -0.94
N LEU A 162 -15.03 -33.02 -1.60
CA LEU A 162 -14.69 -32.90 -3.04
C LEU A 162 -15.92 -32.61 -3.91
N LYS A 163 -17.08 -33.11 -3.52
CA LYS A 163 -18.35 -32.87 -4.23
C LYS A 163 -18.80 -31.41 -4.09
N SER A 164 -18.69 -30.83 -2.88
CA SER A 164 -19.01 -29.41 -2.64
C SER A 164 -18.01 -28.48 -3.33
N LEU A 165 -16.72 -28.80 -3.30
CA LEU A 165 -15.68 -28.04 -3.97
C LEU A 165 -15.91 -28.00 -5.49
N LYS A 166 -16.14 -29.17 -6.10
CA LYS A 166 -16.45 -29.27 -7.55
C LYS A 166 -17.70 -28.47 -7.92
N ARG A 167 -18.78 -28.58 -7.14
CA ARG A 167 -20.01 -27.81 -7.38
C ARG A 167 -19.77 -26.31 -7.28
N LEU A 168 -19.09 -25.88 -6.23
CA LEU A 168 -18.77 -24.44 -6.00
C LEU A 168 -17.85 -23.90 -7.09
N SER A 169 -16.81 -24.64 -7.46
CA SER A 169 -15.88 -24.22 -8.53
C SER A 169 -16.55 -24.17 -9.91
N LEU A 170 -17.50 -25.05 -10.17
CA LEU A 170 -18.24 -25.06 -11.42
C LEU A 170 -19.21 -23.87 -11.52
N ILE A 171 -19.83 -23.48 -10.39
CA ILE A 171 -20.69 -22.30 -10.32
C ILE A 171 -19.86 -21.03 -10.44
N LEU A 172 -18.85 -20.85 -9.57
CA LEU A 172 -18.01 -19.64 -9.56
C LEU A 172 -17.20 -19.50 -10.85
N GLY A 173 -16.58 -20.60 -11.32
CA GLY A 173 -15.80 -20.59 -12.54
C GLY A 173 -16.68 -20.38 -13.79
N GLY A 174 -17.84 -21.01 -13.86
CA GLY A 174 -18.77 -20.83 -14.97
C GLY A 174 -19.33 -19.41 -15.08
N ILE A 175 -19.81 -18.85 -13.96
CA ILE A 175 -20.26 -17.46 -13.91
C ILE A 175 -19.07 -16.51 -14.18
N GLY A 176 -17.90 -16.78 -13.61
CA GLY A 176 -16.70 -15.99 -13.80
C GLY A 176 -16.27 -15.93 -15.28
N ILE A 177 -16.29 -17.05 -15.99
CA ILE A 177 -15.98 -17.09 -17.43
C ILE A 177 -16.99 -16.25 -18.23
N ILE A 178 -18.29 -16.35 -17.95
CA ILE A 178 -19.31 -15.56 -18.64
C ILE A 178 -19.10 -14.07 -18.40
N LEU A 179 -18.78 -13.66 -17.17
CA LEU A 179 -18.59 -12.27 -16.81
C LEU A 179 -17.30 -11.66 -17.37
N ILE A 180 -16.25 -12.44 -17.61
CA ILE A 180 -14.97 -11.92 -18.15
C ILE A 180 -15.11 -11.38 -19.58
N PHE A 181 -16.05 -11.92 -20.36
CA PHE A 181 -16.33 -11.44 -21.72
C PHE A 181 -17.09 -10.11 -21.75
N ASN A 182 -17.57 -9.63 -20.60
CA ASN A 182 -18.22 -8.34 -20.48
C ASN A 182 -17.17 -7.22 -20.24
N ILE A 183 -17.61 -5.94 -20.35
CA ILE A 183 -16.75 -4.75 -20.21
C ILE A 183 -16.96 -4.13 -18.82
N GLY A 184 -15.94 -3.48 -18.28
CA GLY A 184 -16.02 -2.70 -17.02
C GLY A 184 -16.10 -3.57 -15.77
N VAL A 185 -17.02 -3.22 -14.87
CA VAL A 185 -17.15 -3.83 -13.53
C VAL A 185 -17.44 -5.34 -13.60
N PHE A 186 -18.21 -5.79 -14.58
CA PHE A 186 -18.53 -7.23 -14.76
C PHE A 186 -17.28 -8.05 -15.07
N ARG A 187 -16.36 -7.53 -15.88
CA ARG A 187 -15.07 -8.19 -16.16
C ARG A 187 -14.23 -8.31 -14.89
N ALA A 188 -14.18 -7.27 -14.06
CA ALA A 188 -13.47 -7.31 -12.78
C ALA A 188 -14.06 -8.37 -11.83
N LEU A 189 -15.39 -8.43 -11.71
CA LEU A 189 -16.09 -9.46 -10.92
C LEU A 189 -15.80 -10.87 -11.45
N GLY A 190 -15.84 -11.07 -12.77
CA GLY A 190 -15.50 -12.35 -13.39
C GLY A 190 -14.07 -12.80 -13.07
N THR A 191 -13.10 -11.88 -13.14
CA THR A 191 -11.71 -12.16 -12.79
C THR A 191 -11.56 -12.57 -11.33
N ILE A 192 -12.23 -11.86 -10.39
CA ILE A 192 -12.22 -12.22 -8.97
C ILE A 192 -12.82 -13.60 -8.74
N MET A 193 -13.92 -13.94 -9.40
CA MET A 193 -14.55 -15.25 -9.27
C MET A 193 -13.65 -16.38 -9.79
N ILE A 194 -12.95 -16.18 -10.90
CA ILE A 194 -12.00 -17.18 -11.43
C ILE A 194 -10.79 -17.31 -10.49
N LEU A 195 -10.22 -16.19 -10.02
CA LEU A 195 -9.12 -16.22 -9.05
C LEU A 195 -9.52 -16.94 -7.77
N SER A 196 -10.73 -16.69 -7.26
CA SER A 196 -11.27 -17.39 -6.08
C SER A 196 -11.40 -18.91 -6.35
N THR A 197 -11.82 -19.30 -7.55
CA THR A 197 -11.89 -20.71 -7.93
C THR A 197 -10.51 -21.36 -7.96
N ILE A 198 -9.53 -20.71 -8.57
CA ILE A 198 -8.13 -21.17 -8.58
C ILE A 198 -7.59 -21.29 -7.15
N LEU A 199 -7.83 -20.29 -6.30
CA LEU A 199 -7.39 -20.28 -4.91
C LEU A 199 -7.99 -21.46 -4.11
N LEU A 200 -9.27 -21.81 -4.34
CA LEU A 200 -9.91 -22.97 -3.72
C LEU A 200 -9.21 -24.29 -4.07
N TRP A 201 -8.80 -24.47 -5.32
CA TRP A 201 -8.09 -25.65 -5.76
C TRP A 201 -6.65 -25.70 -5.26
N VAL A 202 -5.94 -24.57 -5.32
CA VAL A 202 -4.59 -24.41 -4.75
C VAL A 202 -4.61 -24.71 -3.26
N TYR A 203 -5.59 -24.17 -2.53
CA TYR A 203 -5.76 -24.48 -1.11
C TYR A 203 -5.94 -25.99 -0.87
N LYS A 204 -6.86 -26.63 -1.60
CA LYS A 204 -7.17 -28.05 -1.38
C LYS A 204 -5.99 -28.98 -1.64
N TYR A 205 -5.18 -28.72 -2.69
CA TYR A 205 -4.14 -29.64 -3.14
C TYR A 205 -2.72 -29.28 -2.66
N LEU A 206 -2.44 -27.99 -2.46
CA LEU A 206 -1.09 -27.57 -2.07
C LEU A 206 -1.02 -27.03 -0.63
N ILE A 207 -2.02 -26.25 -0.21
CA ILE A 207 -1.90 -25.48 1.03
C ILE A 207 -2.43 -26.25 2.24
N LYS A 208 -3.45 -27.10 2.06
CA LYS A 208 -4.16 -27.77 3.16
C LYS A 208 -3.22 -28.53 4.12
N ASP A 209 -2.41 -29.43 3.58
CA ASP A 209 -1.55 -30.28 4.40
C ASP A 209 -0.46 -29.45 5.11
N TRP A 210 0.02 -28.41 4.44
CA TRP A 210 0.92 -27.41 5.03
C TRP A 210 0.24 -26.61 6.13
N THR A 211 -1.01 -26.22 5.94
CA THR A 211 -1.81 -25.50 6.96
C THR A 211 -2.00 -26.35 8.21
N ILE A 212 -2.38 -27.61 8.05
CA ILE A 212 -2.54 -28.54 9.18
C ILE A 212 -1.21 -28.74 9.91
N TYR A 213 -0.14 -29.01 9.18
CA TYR A 213 1.21 -29.12 9.78
C TYR A 213 1.64 -27.85 10.49
N PHE A 214 1.37 -26.69 9.89
CA PHE A 214 1.69 -25.39 10.50
C PHE A 214 0.91 -25.16 11.79
N GLN A 215 -0.40 -25.40 11.78
CA GLN A 215 -1.26 -25.18 12.96
C GLN A 215 -1.00 -26.19 14.08
N GLU A 216 -0.91 -27.47 13.78
CA GLU A 216 -0.82 -28.52 14.79
C GLU A 216 0.62 -28.76 15.29
N VAL A 217 1.61 -28.58 14.42
CA VAL A 217 3.00 -28.92 14.78
C VAL A 217 3.85 -27.68 14.97
N PHE A 218 3.89 -26.78 13.99
CA PHE A 218 4.79 -25.62 14.04
C PHE A 218 4.32 -24.59 15.06
N LEU A 219 3.06 -24.21 15.00
CA LEU A 219 2.47 -23.21 15.91
C LEU A 219 2.50 -23.69 17.36
N TYR A 220 2.17 -24.95 17.60
CA TYR A 220 2.24 -25.57 18.93
C TYR A 220 3.69 -25.57 19.48
N LYS A 221 4.67 -25.91 18.65
CA LYS A 221 6.10 -25.83 19.05
C LYS A 221 6.53 -24.40 19.36
N LEU A 222 6.07 -23.45 18.54
CA LEU A 222 6.36 -22.03 18.73
C LEU A 222 5.74 -21.50 20.03
N GLU A 223 4.48 -21.82 20.27
CA GLU A 223 3.75 -21.46 21.51
C GLU A 223 4.45 -22.03 22.75
N THR A 224 4.87 -23.29 22.71
CA THR A 224 5.60 -23.94 23.80
C THR A 224 6.95 -23.26 24.06
N LYS A 225 7.70 -22.91 23.00
CA LYS A 225 8.95 -22.16 23.14
C LYS A 225 8.71 -20.75 23.70
N TYR A 226 7.70 -20.05 23.20
CA TYR A 226 7.31 -18.73 23.70
C TYR A 226 6.91 -18.76 25.16
N LYS A 227 6.05 -19.72 25.55
CA LYS A 227 5.66 -19.92 26.95
C LYS A 227 6.87 -20.16 27.87
N ARG A 228 7.81 -20.99 27.42
CA ARG A 228 9.06 -21.26 28.17
C ARG A 228 9.91 -20.01 28.33
N PHE A 229 10.08 -19.25 27.22
CA PHE A 229 10.79 -17.98 27.23
C PHE A 229 10.11 -16.94 28.14
N LEU A 230 8.78 -16.81 28.03
CA LEU A 230 8.02 -15.89 28.85
C LEU A 230 8.10 -16.25 30.35
N THR A 231 7.98 -17.55 30.69
CA THR A 231 8.15 -18.03 32.09
C THR A 231 9.56 -17.71 32.58
N PHE A 232 10.59 -17.88 31.74
CA PHE A 232 11.95 -17.51 32.11
C PHE A 232 12.08 -15.99 32.30
N ALA A 233 11.55 -15.19 31.40
CA ALA A 233 11.65 -13.72 31.44
C ALA A 233 10.91 -13.12 32.64
N LEU A 234 9.77 -13.71 33.02
CA LEU A 234 8.94 -13.26 34.18
C LEU A 234 9.34 -13.85 35.52
N SER A 235 10.33 -14.76 35.56
CA SER A 235 10.74 -15.42 36.81
C SER A 235 11.66 -14.53 37.64
N SER A 236 11.40 -14.46 38.96
CA SER A 236 12.23 -13.76 39.97
C SER A 236 12.52 -12.29 39.59
N LYS A 237 13.78 -11.87 39.60
CA LYS A 237 14.23 -10.51 39.31
C LYS A 237 14.49 -10.25 37.82
N LYS A 238 14.27 -11.24 36.93
CA LYS A 238 14.56 -11.13 35.48
C LYS A 238 13.73 -10.06 34.75
N PRO A 239 12.47 -9.77 35.10
CA PRO A 239 11.73 -8.68 34.45
C PRO A 239 12.48 -7.34 34.49
N PHE A 240 13.18 -7.05 35.59
CA PHE A 240 13.99 -5.84 35.73
C PHE A 240 15.17 -5.84 34.78
N TYR A 241 15.84 -6.99 34.56
CA TYR A 241 16.94 -7.07 33.60
C TYR A 241 16.43 -6.88 32.16
N PHE A 242 15.26 -7.42 31.80
CA PHE A 242 14.64 -7.17 30.51
C PHE A 242 14.23 -5.71 30.35
N LEU A 243 13.67 -5.08 31.38
CA LEU A 243 13.31 -3.66 31.36
C LEU A 243 14.55 -2.78 31.13
N PHE A 244 15.58 -2.97 31.95
CA PHE A 244 16.83 -2.21 31.80
C PHE A 244 17.54 -2.51 30.49
N GLY A 245 17.48 -3.77 30.02
CA GLY A 245 18.00 -4.16 28.70
C GLY A 245 17.30 -3.42 27.56
N THR A 246 15.96 -3.32 27.60
CA THR A 246 15.18 -2.58 26.61
C THR A 246 15.51 -1.08 26.63
N ILE A 247 15.62 -0.49 27.82
CA ILE A 247 16.05 0.91 27.98
C ILE A 247 17.47 1.11 27.44
N GLY A 248 18.38 0.18 27.76
CA GLY A 248 19.75 0.22 27.23
C GLY A 248 19.82 0.13 25.71
N LEU A 249 19.00 -0.75 25.09
CA LEU A 249 18.86 -0.84 23.64
C LEU A 249 18.30 0.44 23.03
N LEU A 250 17.33 1.09 23.69
CA LEU A 250 16.81 2.38 23.24
C LEU A 250 17.90 3.45 23.22
N PHE A 251 18.66 3.60 24.29
CA PHE A 251 19.78 4.56 24.34
C PHE A 251 20.87 4.22 23.34
N SER A 252 21.21 2.94 23.18
CA SER A 252 22.19 2.52 22.18
C SER A 252 21.75 2.84 20.76
N SER A 253 20.46 2.72 20.45
CA SER A 253 19.93 3.09 19.13
C SER A 253 20.06 4.59 18.85
N PHE A 254 19.82 5.45 19.84
CA PHE A 254 20.07 6.89 19.70
C PHE A 254 21.54 7.23 19.49
N ILE A 255 22.44 6.54 20.21
CA ILE A 255 23.88 6.73 20.04
C ILE A 255 24.31 6.30 18.63
N ILE A 256 23.84 5.13 18.16
CA ILE A 256 24.13 4.63 16.80
C ILE A 256 23.59 5.60 15.75
N LEU A 257 22.37 6.09 15.91
CA LEU A 257 21.76 7.08 15.00
C LEU A 257 22.60 8.38 14.96
N GLY A 258 23.05 8.85 16.12
CA GLY A 258 23.89 10.05 16.22
C GLY A 258 25.25 9.88 15.54
N ILE A 259 25.87 8.70 15.66
CA ILE A 259 27.15 8.39 14.99
C ILE A 259 26.96 8.21 13.48
N ALA A 260 25.90 7.48 13.07
CA ALA A 260 25.62 7.22 11.66
C ALA A 260 25.16 8.49 10.92
N SER A 261 24.56 9.45 11.64
CA SER A 261 24.06 10.76 11.13
C SER A 261 23.47 10.66 9.72
N PRO A 262 22.42 9.81 9.49
CA PRO A 262 21.85 9.68 8.16
C PRO A 262 21.29 11.03 7.71
N LYS A 263 21.48 11.37 6.43
CA LYS A 263 20.84 12.56 5.86
C LYS A 263 19.33 12.39 5.93
N VAL A 264 18.64 13.36 6.51
CA VAL A 264 17.18 13.40 6.55
C VAL A 264 16.72 14.33 5.43
N GLU A 265 16.27 13.74 4.34
CA GLU A 265 15.74 14.45 3.18
C GLU A 265 14.31 14.00 2.95
N PHE A 266 13.39 14.94 2.79
CA PHE A 266 11.98 14.61 2.51
C PHE A 266 11.81 14.11 1.07
N PHE A 267 12.45 14.80 0.13
CA PHE A 267 12.63 14.31 -1.23
C PHE A 267 14.12 14.04 -1.43
N PRO A 268 14.52 12.78 -1.62
CA PRO A 268 15.92 12.50 -1.89
C PRO A 268 16.33 13.18 -3.20
N GLU A 269 17.53 13.79 -3.21
CA GLU A 269 18.11 14.32 -4.43
C GLU A 269 18.30 13.16 -5.41
N ASN A 270 17.45 13.12 -6.42
CA ASN A 270 17.60 12.18 -7.52
C ASN A 270 18.32 12.84 -8.67
N GLU A 271 19.10 12.07 -9.40
CA GLU A 271 19.67 12.55 -10.63
C GLU A 271 18.57 12.96 -11.62
N PRO A 272 18.72 14.13 -12.27
CA PRO A 272 17.70 14.67 -13.14
C PRO A 272 17.45 13.71 -14.32
N GLN A 273 16.20 13.53 -14.67
CA GLN A 273 15.81 12.84 -15.90
C GLN A 273 15.85 13.78 -17.10
N GLN A 274 15.62 15.06 -16.86
CA GLN A 274 15.64 16.11 -17.88
C GLN A 274 16.31 17.36 -17.33
N ILE A 275 17.03 18.05 -18.19
CA ILE A 275 17.62 19.37 -17.93
C ILE A 275 16.97 20.33 -18.92
N PHE A 276 16.44 21.44 -18.41
CA PHE A 276 15.82 22.48 -19.21
C PHE A 276 16.70 23.72 -19.23
N VAL A 277 16.96 24.23 -20.41
CA VAL A 277 17.60 25.54 -20.60
C VAL A 277 16.56 26.46 -21.21
N TYR A 278 16.09 27.44 -20.43
CA TYR A 278 15.15 28.45 -20.88
C TYR A 278 15.88 29.68 -21.40
N ILE A 279 15.44 30.18 -22.55
CA ILE A 279 15.95 31.36 -23.20
C ILE A 279 14.77 32.32 -23.38
N GLU A 280 14.83 33.48 -22.75
CA GLU A 280 13.76 34.45 -22.75
C GLU A 280 14.26 35.82 -23.18
N TYR A 281 13.56 36.42 -24.12
CA TYR A 281 13.74 37.78 -24.56
C TYR A 281 12.57 38.66 -24.13
N PRO A 282 12.69 40.00 -24.14
CA PRO A 282 11.56 40.87 -23.91
C PRO A 282 10.42 40.59 -24.91
N GLU A 283 9.18 40.76 -24.43
CA GLU A 283 7.98 40.63 -25.27
C GLU A 283 8.08 41.52 -26.53
N GLY A 284 7.59 41.02 -27.65
CA GLY A 284 7.70 41.69 -28.96
C GLY A 284 8.95 41.31 -29.76
N THR A 285 9.85 40.49 -29.21
CA THR A 285 11.00 39.96 -29.95
C THR A 285 10.51 38.96 -31.00
N SER A 286 11.05 39.09 -32.24
CA SER A 286 10.70 38.19 -33.33
C SER A 286 11.22 36.78 -33.09
N ILE A 287 10.46 35.79 -33.52
CA ILE A 287 10.82 34.36 -33.41
C ILE A 287 12.14 34.04 -34.14
N GLN A 288 12.48 34.79 -35.22
CA GLN A 288 13.74 34.62 -35.95
C GLN A 288 14.96 34.93 -35.08
N LYS A 289 14.88 36.01 -34.28
CA LYS A 289 15.97 36.38 -33.36
C LYS A 289 16.11 35.36 -32.23
N THR A 290 15.00 34.92 -31.64
CA THR A 290 14.97 33.87 -30.61
C THR A 290 15.58 32.57 -31.16
N ASN A 291 15.18 32.16 -32.37
CA ASN A 291 15.71 30.95 -32.99
C ASN A 291 17.22 31.04 -33.32
N GLN A 292 17.71 32.19 -33.73
CA GLN A 292 19.15 32.38 -33.96
C GLN A 292 19.96 32.17 -32.68
N THR A 293 19.51 32.76 -31.58
CA THR A 293 20.17 32.57 -30.28
C THR A 293 20.05 31.16 -29.78
N SER A 294 18.88 30.53 -29.92
CA SER A 294 18.67 29.14 -29.57
C SER A 294 19.64 28.22 -30.29
N LYS A 295 19.87 28.43 -31.60
CA LYS A 295 20.85 27.68 -32.37
C LYS A 295 22.30 27.88 -31.92
N LEU A 296 22.64 29.09 -31.45
CA LEU A 296 23.98 29.34 -30.89
C LEU A 296 24.16 28.57 -29.57
N ILE A 297 23.18 28.66 -28.65
CA ILE A 297 23.23 27.96 -27.37
C ILE A 297 23.20 26.46 -27.61
N GLU A 298 22.38 25.96 -28.50
CA GLU A 298 22.33 24.55 -28.89
C GLU A 298 23.70 24.01 -29.32
N LYS A 299 24.44 24.79 -30.13
CA LYS A 299 25.79 24.40 -30.53
C LYS A 299 26.77 24.31 -29.35
N GLU A 300 26.68 25.24 -28.40
CA GLU A 300 27.54 25.18 -27.21
C GLU A 300 27.14 24.01 -26.29
N VAL A 301 25.84 23.78 -26.09
CA VAL A 301 25.32 22.61 -25.37
C VAL A 301 25.78 21.33 -26.07
N ALA A 302 25.69 21.26 -27.41
CA ALA A 302 26.12 20.10 -28.16
C ALA A 302 27.61 19.77 -27.98
N LYS A 303 28.49 20.78 -27.88
CA LYS A 303 29.91 20.55 -27.58
C LYS A 303 30.13 19.85 -26.23
N ILE A 304 29.29 20.18 -25.26
CA ILE A 304 29.39 19.60 -23.92
C ILE A 304 28.83 18.18 -23.90
N ILE A 305 27.60 17.99 -24.42
CA ILE A 305 26.88 16.71 -24.31
C ILE A 305 27.43 15.63 -25.23
N TYR A 306 28.05 16.01 -26.38
CA TYR A 306 28.66 15.08 -27.33
C TYR A 306 30.16 14.94 -27.14
N ASP A 307 30.72 15.29 -25.96
CA ASP A 307 32.12 15.03 -25.63
C ASP A 307 32.37 13.51 -25.61
N LYS A 308 33.53 13.11 -26.12
CA LYS A 308 33.96 11.70 -26.22
C LYS A 308 33.89 10.95 -24.89
N LYS A 309 34.04 11.65 -23.77
CA LYS A 309 33.97 11.05 -22.42
C LYS A 309 32.59 10.45 -22.10
N TYR A 310 31.54 10.89 -22.76
CA TYR A 310 30.19 10.38 -22.55
C TYR A 310 29.78 9.27 -23.52
N TYR A 311 30.74 8.78 -24.34
CA TYR A 311 30.49 7.72 -25.30
C TYR A 311 31.10 6.41 -24.87
N LYS A 312 30.31 5.33 -24.93
CA LYS A 312 30.75 3.95 -24.74
C LYS A 312 30.10 3.09 -25.82
N SER A 313 30.91 2.30 -26.52
CA SER A 313 30.44 1.44 -27.63
C SER A 313 29.65 2.21 -28.71
N GLY A 314 30.01 3.47 -29.00
CA GLY A 314 29.37 4.28 -30.03
C GLY A 314 28.05 4.94 -29.64
N LYS A 315 27.57 4.73 -28.40
CA LYS A 315 26.38 5.37 -27.86
C LYS A 315 26.72 6.32 -26.73
N ASN A 316 26.02 7.47 -26.66
CA ASN A 316 26.10 8.37 -25.54
C ASN A 316 25.34 7.74 -24.35
N PHE A 317 26.03 7.50 -23.23
CA PHE A 317 25.40 6.88 -22.06
C PHE A 317 24.76 7.90 -21.12
N MET A 318 25.00 9.21 -21.30
CA MET A 318 24.44 10.26 -20.45
C MET A 318 23.17 10.86 -21.02
N ILE A 319 23.17 11.14 -22.33
CA ILE A 319 22.08 11.87 -23.01
C ILE A 319 21.42 10.97 -24.04
N ASP A 320 20.10 10.88 -23.95
CA ASP A 320 19.26 10.14 -24.89
C ASP A 320 18.82 11.04 -26.06
N SER A 321 18.34 12.24 -25.73
CA SER A 321 17.85 13.18 -26.75
C SER A 321 18.09 14.65 -26.35
N ASN A 322 18.18 15.50 -27.36
CA ASN A 322 18.22 16.95 -27.28
C ASN A 322 17.14 17.53 -28.19
N VAL A 323 16.20 18.27 -27.61
CA VAL A 323 15.07 18.86 -28.31
C VAL A 323 15.02 20.35 -28.04
N VAL A 324 14.99 21.16 -29.13
CA VAL A 324 14.86 22.60 -29.02
C VAL A 324 13.47 23.02 -29.49
N MET A 325 12.75 23.75 -28.64
CA MET A 325 11.44 24.34 -28.97
C MET A 325 11.56 25.85 -28.95
N VAL A 326 11.01 26.51 -29.99
CA VAL A 326 11.02 27.97 -30.10
C VAL A 326 9.59 28.46 -30.30
N GLY A 327 9.14 29.39 -29.48
CA GLY A 327 7.77 29.90 -29.49
C GLY A 327 6.80 28.95 -28.83
N LEU A 328 6.14 28.12 -29.63
CA LEU A 328 5.18 27.14 -29.11
C LEU A 328 5.87 26.05 -28.27
N GLY A 329 5.34 25.78 -27.10
CA GLY A 329 5.88 24.76 -26.17
C GLY A 329 7.16 25.15 -25.43
N ALA A 330 7.60 26.41 -25.53
CA ALA A 330 8.79 26.95 -24.87
C ALA A 330 8.52 27.47 -23.44
N GLN A 331 7.33 27.25 -22.90
CA GLN A 331 6.90 27.73 -21.59
C GLN A 331 7.76 27.19 -20.44
N ASN A 332 7.99 28.03 -19.45
CA ASN A 332 8.51 27.63 -18.15
C ASN A 332 7.32 27.41 -17.20
N PRO A 333 7.06 26.17 -16.72
CA PRO A 333 5.94 25.88 -15.83
C PRO A 333 5.98 26.66 -14.49
N GLU A 334 7.15 27.15 -14.09
CA GLU A 334 7.32 27.87 -12.81
C GLU A 334 6.91 29.35 -12.93
N THR A 335 7.11 29.95 -14.10
CA THR A 335 6.88 31.40 -14.30
C THR A 335 5.64 31.69 -15.15
N ASP A 336 5.31 30.81 -16.10
CA ASP A 336 4.26 31.04 -17.09
C ASP A 336 2.95 30.34 -16.64
N ARG A 337 2.01 31.11 -16.16
CA ARG A 337 0.66 30.61 -15.80
C ARG A 337 -0.25 30.65 -17.01
N GLY A 338 -0.61 29.50 -17.57
CA GLY A 338 -1.60 29.39 -18.64
C GLY A 338 -1.21 28.40 -19.74
N GLY A 339 -2.22 27.92 -20.51
CA GLY A 339 -2.04 26.88 -21.52
C GLY A 339 -1.11 27.25 -22.68
N ASP A 340 -1.01 26.39 -23.68
CA ASP A 340 -0.16 26.51 -24.88
C ASP A 340 -0.36 27.86 -25.59
N GLN A 341 0.42 28.86 -25.20
CA GLN A 341 0.47 30.16 -25.86
C GLN A 341 1.67 30.22 -26.79
N ASP A 342 1.48 30.85 -27.92
CA ASP A 342 2.59 31.15 -28.83
C ASP A 342 3.41 32.31 -28.24
N MET A 343 4.64 32.01 -27.82
CA MET A 343 5.56 32.92 -27.15
C MET A 343 6.83 33.09 -28.02
N PRO A 344 6.78 33.87 -29.11
CA PRO A 344 7.88 33.99 -30.06
C PRO A 344 9.20 34.49 -29.44
N HIS A 345 9.15 35.13 -28.26
CA HIS A 345 10.28 35.65 -27.52
C HIS A 345 10.92 34.60 -26.59
N LYS A 346 10.36 33.38 -26.49
CA LYS A 346 10.87 32.31 -25.63
C LYS A 346 11.33 31.09 -26.40
N SER A 347 12.35 30.40 -25.89
CA SER A 347 12.73 29.07 -26.35
C SER A 347 13.18 28.19 -25.19
N LYS A 348 13.08 26.89 -25.38
CA LYS A 348 13.44 25.87 -24.38
C LYS A 348 14.27 24.78 -25.06
N ILE A 349 15.43 24.48 -24.51
CA ILE A 349 16.23 23.32 -24.87
C ILE A 349 15.99 22.26 -23.80
N THR A 350 15.52 21.09 -24.21
CA THR A 350 15.28 19.95 -23.33
C THR A 350 16.31 18.88 -23.59
N LEU A 351 17.15 18.61 -22.61
CA LEU A 351 18.09 17.50 -22.62
C LEU A 351 17.46 16.35 -21.83
N THR A 352 17.14 15.26 -22.52
CA THR A 352 16.65 14.04 -21.85
C THR A 352 17.85 13.16 -21.55
N MET A 353 18.02 12.86 -20.27
CA MET A 353 19.07 11.98 -19.80
C MET A 353 18.71 10.52 -20.06
N SER A 354 19.70 9.67 -20.33
CA SER A 354 19.49 8.21 -20.42
C SER A 354 18.97 7.65 -19.11
N GLU A 355 18.35 6.47 -19.15
CA GLU A 355 17.91 5.78 -17.93
C GLU A 355 19.08 5.60 -16.96
N PHE A 356 18.84 5.81 -15.66
CA PHE A 356 19.85 5.72 -14.60
C PHE A 356 20.71 4.45 -14.67
N LYS A 357 20.08 3.30 -14.95
CA LYS A 357 20.78 2.01 -15.11
C LYS A 357 21.81 1.99 -16.26
N LEU A 358 21.65 2.86 -17.23
CA LEU A 358 22.53 2.95 -18.40
C LEU A 358 23.68 3.96 -18.22
N ARG A 359 23.59 4.84 -17.21
CA ARG A 359 24.57 5.90 -16.92
C ARG A 359 25.89 5.42 -16.35
N ASN A 360 26.19 4.12 -16.36
CA ASN A 360 27.49 3.50 -16.01
C ASN A 360 28.13 3.97 -14.69
N GLY A 361 27.35 4.15 -13.64
CA GLY A 361 27.91 4.29 -12.30
C GLY A 361 28.56 5.64 -12.02
N LEU A 362 27.97 6.73 -12.52
CA LEU A 362 28.21 8.06 -11.98
C LEU A 362 27.41 8.24 -10.72
#